data_b1ad3847416a33f1cfc87ee18ad4bcab
#
_entry.id   b1ad3847416a33f1cfc87ee18ad4bcab
#
_cell.length_a   1.000
_cell.length_b   1.000
_cell.length_c   1.000
_cell.angle_alpha   90.00
_cell.angle_beta   90.00
_cell.angle_gamma   90.00
#
_symmetry.space_group_name_H-M   'P 1'
#
loop_
_entity.id
_entity.type
_entity.pdbx_description
1 polymer ?
#
loop_
_entity_poly.entity_id
_entity_poly.type
_entity_poly.pdbx_seq_one_letter_code
_entity_poly.pdbx_strand_id
1 'polypeptide(L)'
;MRIVLLGAPGSGKGTQAKMMAEAYRVPQISTGDILRKAVADKTEVGKKVAAMMDAGELVSDRIVIDAVTDHLRSPDSRRGFVLDGFPRTIPQAQELDTRLGWMGRPVQLVLHFLVDNKVLIKRVINRMSCANCGAIYNKQSSPPKKKGVCDQCGSKKLVSRTDDSEKTMRSRLEA
;
A
#
# COMPACT_ATOMS: atom_id res chain seq x y z
N MET A 1 -8.04 -3.38 16.82
CA MET A 1 -8.87 -3.44 15.60
C MET A 1 -8.03 -4.00 14.46
N ARG A 2 -8.53 -4.97 13.69
CA ARG A 2 -7.78 -5.69 12.64
C ARG A 2 -8.56 -5.61 11.34
N ILE A 3 -8.12 -4.71 10.45
CA ILE A 3 -8.83 -4.36 9.21
C ILE A 3 -7.97 -4.72 8.00
N VAL A 4 -8.64 -5.22 6.96
CA VAL A 4 -8.08 -5.42 5.62
C VAL A 4 -8.77 -4.46 4.65
N LEU A 5 -8.00 -3.72 3.86
CA LEU A 5 -8.51 -2.85 2.80
C LEU A 5 -8.21 -3.46 1.44
N LEU A 6 -9.27 -3.78 0.70
CA LEU A 6 -9.21 -4.31 -0.66
C LEU A 6 -9.63 -3.26 -1.69
N GLY A 7 -9.12 -3.40 -2.90
CA GLY A 7 -9.48 -2.55 -4.05
C GLY A 7 -8.28 -2.22 -4.93
N ALA A 8 -8.54 -1.71 -6.11
CA ALA A 8 -7.53 -1.41 -7.12
C ALA A 8 -6.59 -0.25 -6.72
N PRO A 9 -5.40 -0.12 -7.31
CA PRO A 9 -4.55 1.05 -7.14
C PRO A 9 -5.32 2.33 -7.50
N GLY A 10 -5.14 3.40 -6.73
CA GLY A 10 -5.88 4.66 -6.95
C GLY A 10 -7.28 4.73 -6.34
N SER A 11 -7.81 3.66 -5.73
CA SER A 11 -9.15 3.65 -5.12
C SER A 11 -9.24 4.49 -3.82
N GLY A 12 -8.10 4.89 -3.23
CA GLY A 12 -8.06 5.68 -2.00
C GLY A 12 -7.71 4.87 -0.74
N LYS A 13 -7.50 3.54 -0.88
CA LYS A 13 -7.14 2.65 0.26
C LYS A 13 -6.05 3.25 1.16
N GLY A 14 -4.91 3.61 0.58
CA GLY A 14 -3.77 4.08 1.35
C GLY A 14 -4.06 5.36 2.15
N THR A 15 -4.87 6.27 1.61
CA THR A 15 -5.32 7.47 2.33
C THR A 15 -6.22 7.10 3.50
N GLN A 16 -7.20 6.23 3.26
CA GLN A 16 -8.11 5.77 4.31
C GLN A 16 -7.39 4.90 5.35
N ALA A 17 -6.45 4.04 4.91
CA ALA A 17 -5.64 3.24 5.82
C ALA A 17 -4.86 4.12 6.80
N LYS A 18 -4.25 5.21 6.32
CA LYS A 18 -3.51 6.15 7.16
C LYS A 18 -4.44 6.83 8.19
N MET A 19 -5.59 7.33 7.75
CA MET A 19 -6.57 7.97 8.63
C MET A 19 -7.08 6.99 9.70
N MET A 20 -7.38 5.74 9.32
CA MET A 20 -7.80 4.70 10.26
C MET A 20 -6.68 4.34 11.24
N ALA A 21 -5.45 4.17 10.75
CA ALA A 21 -4.30 3.87 11.58
C ALA A 21 -4.06 4.93 12.66
N GLU A 22 -4.16 6.22 12.28
CA GLU A 22 -4.08 7.36 13.19
C GLU A 22 -5.25 7.38 14.19
N ALA A 23 -6.49 7.27 13.73
CA ALA A 23 -7.69 7.34 14.57
C ALA A 23 -7.75 6.21 15.62
N TYR A 24 -7.33 5.00 15.24
CA TYR A 24 -7.37 3.83 16.12
C TYR A 24 -6.03 3.52 16.79
N ARG A 25 -5.00 4.29 16.55
CA ARG A 25 -3.64 4.14 17.11
C ARG A 25 -3.08 2.74 16.87
N VAL A 26 -3.20 2.24 15.64
CA VAL A 26 -2.68 0.96 15.17
C VAL A 26 -1.80 1.18 13.94
N PRO A 27 -0.82 0.32 13.64
CA PRO A 27 0.01 0.49 12.46
C PRO A 27 -0.77 0.26 11.17
N GLN A 28 -0.44 1.06 10.13
CA GLN A 28 -0.74 0.74 8.75
C GLN A 28 0.37 -0.18 8.22
N ILE A 29 -0.01 -1.33 7.68
CA ILE A 29 0.91 -2.27 7.03
C ILE A 29 0.57 -2.26 5.54
N SER A 30 1.35 -1.52 4.76
CA SER A 30 1.20 -1.40 3.31
C SER A 30 2.26 -2.25 2.61
N THR A 31 1.85 -3.32 1.93
CA THR A 31 2.77 -4.18 1.18
C THR A 31 3.52 -3.40 0.10
N GLY A 32 2.83 -2.48 -0.59
CA GLY A 32 3.47 -1.64 -1.58
C GLY A 32 4.57 -0.75 -0.99
N ASP A 33 4.37 -0.21 0.22
CA ASP A 33 5.39 0.64 0.86
C ASP A 33 6.54 -0.17 1.43
N ILE A 34 6.26 -1.35 1.99
CA ILE A 34 7.29 -2.30 2.45
C ILE A 34 8.21 -2.67 1.29
N LEU A 35 7.65 -3.09 0.16
CA LEU A 35 8.43 -3.49 -1.00
C LEU A 35 9.18 -2.31 -1.64
N ARG A 36 8.56 -1.13 -1.76
CA ARG A 36 9.25 0.08 -2.24
C ARG A 36 10.41 0.48 -1.34
N LYS A 37 10.24 0.35 -0.02
CA LYS A 37 11.33 0.59 0.93
C LYS A 37 12.46 -0.41 0.73
N ALA A 38 12.15 -1.70 0.59
CA ALA A 38 13.14 -2.74 0.31
C ALA A 38 13.93 -2.46 -0.98
N VAL A 39 13.28 -1.97 -2.03
CA VAL A 39 13.92 -1.55 -3.29
C VAL A 39 14.83 -0.34 -3.06
N ALA A 40 14.35 0.69 -2.37
CA ALA A 40 15.12 1.91 -2.08
C ALA A 40 16.36 1.60 -1.22
N ASP A 41 16.21 0.71 -0.26
CA ASP A 41 17.29 0.26 0.65
C ASP A 41 18.21 -0.79 -0.04
N LYS A 42 17.93 -1.18 -1.30
CA LYS A 42 18.69 -2.17 -2.09
C LYS A 42 18.90 -3.50 -1.37
N THR A 43 17.93 -3.93 -0.58
CA THR A 43 17.96 -5.24 0.08
C THR A 43 17.92 -6.37 -0.95
N GLU A 44 18.30 -7.59 -0.57
CA GLU A 44 18.22 -8.75 -1.49
C GLU A 44 16.78 -8.99 -2.00
N VAL A 45 15.79 -8.80 -1.15
CA VAL A 45 14.37 -8.83 -1.55
C VAL A 45 14.07 -7.69 -2.52
N GLY A 46 14.52 -6.46 -2.19
CA GLY A 46 14.31 -5.28 -3.02
C GLY A 46 14.88 -5.44 -4.44
N LYS A 47 16.08 -5.98 -4.58
CA LYS A 47 16.70 -6.28 -5.88
C LYS A 47 15.86 -7.26 -6.71
N LYS A 48 15.33 -8.31 -6.06
CA LYS A 48 14.50 -9.35 -6.73
C LYS A 48 13.15 -8.81 -7.20
N VAL A 49 12.54 -7.89 -6.46
CA VAL A 49 11.17 -7.44 -6.75
C VAL A 49 11.10 -6.15 -7.57
N ALA A 50 12.21 -5.43 -7.74
CA ALA A 50 12.23 -4.12 -8.41
C ALA A 50 11.63 -4.17 -9.82
N ALA A 51 12.10 -5.10 -10.67
CA ALA A 51 11.62 -5.25 -12.04
C ALA A 51 10.12 -5.59 -12.11
N MET A 52 9.66 -6.50 -11.24
CA MET A 52 8.24 -6.89 -11.15
C MET A 52 7.35 -5.70 -10.74
N MET A 53 7.82 -4.91 -9.78
CA MET A 53 7.07 -3.72 -9.34
C MET A 53 6.96 -2.65 -10.42
N ASP A 54 8.04 -2.40 -11.18
CA ASP A 54 8.05 -1.43 -12.28
C ASP A 54 7.15 -1.90 -13.45
N ALA A 55 7.11 -3.21 -13.72
CA ALA A 55 6.18 -3.81 -14.68
C ALA A 55 4.72 -3.82 -14.20
N GLY A 56 4.48 -3.60 -12.90
CA GLY A 56 3.15 -3.68 -12.29
C GLY A 56 2.69 -5.11 -11.99
N GLU A 57 3.59 -6.07 -12.09
CA GLU A 57 3.34 -7.47 -11.82
C GLU A 57 3.18 -7.76 -10.32
N LEU A 58 2.55 -8.89 -10.00
CA LEU A 58 2.47 -9.37 -8.63
C LEU A 58 3.80 -10.00 -8.22
N VAL A 59 4.32 -9.56 -7.08
CA VAL A 59 5.45 -10.19 -6.42
C VAL A 59 4.99 -11.54 -5.86
N SER A 60 5.87 -12.55 -5.86
CA SER A 60 5.54 -13.90 -5.40
C SER A 60 4.88 -13.89 -4.02
N ASP A 61 3.84 -14.69 -3.84
CA ASP A 61 3.05 -14.76 -2.61
C ASP A 61 3.93 -14.97 -1.37
N ARG A 62 4.92 -15.85 -1.46
CA ARG A 62 5.84 -16.13 -0.36
C ARG A 62 6.57 -14.90 0.16
N ILE A 63 7.13 -14.10 -0.74
CA ILE A 63 7.87 -12.87 -0.37
C ILE A 63 6.93 -11.87 0.33
N VAL A 64 5.73 -11.69 -0.23
CA VAL A 64 4.75 -10.74 0.33
C VAL A 64 4.24 -11.22 1.68
N ILE A 65 3.91 -12.49 1.81
CA ILE A 65 3.40 -13.11 3.04
C ILE A 65 4.45 -13.01 4.16
N ASP A 66 5.71 -13.32 3.88
CA ASP A 66 6.77 -13.26 4.88
C ASP A 66 6.99 -11.81 5.35
N ALA A 67 7.06 -10.85 4.42
CA ALA A 67 7.21 -9.44 4.75
C ALA A 67 6.04 -8.89 5.60
N VAL A 68 4.80 -9.29 5.31
CA VAL A 68 3.63 -8.90 6.12
C VAL A 68 3.67 -9.56 7.50
N THR A 69 4.03 -10.84 7.55
CA THR A 69 4.07 -11.59 8.82
C THR A 69 5.05 -10.99 9.81
N ASP A 70 6.20 -10.53 9.36
CA ASP A 70 7.19 -9.88 10.22
C ASP A 70 6.61 -8.60 10.86
N HIS A 71 5.86 -7.82 10.11
CA HIS A 71 5.17 -6.64 10.63
C HIS A 71 4.02 -7.01 11.60
N LEU A 72 3.28 -8.08 11.32
CA LEU A 72 2.21 -8.56 12.20
C LEU A 72 2.73 -9.09 13.54
N ARG A 73 3.96 -9.62 13.57
CA ARG A 73 4.64 -10.08 14.80
C ARG A 73 5.18 -8.95 15.66
N SER A 74 5.35 -7.76 15.08
CA SER A 74 5.90 -6.62 15.83
C SER A 74 5.01 -6.26 17.04
N PRO A 75 5.59 -5.75 18.12
CA PRO A 75 4.86 -5.29 19.30
C PRO A 75 3.78 -4.26 18.97
N ASP A 76 4.02 -3.38 18.03
CA ASP A 76 3.10 -2.31 17.63
C ASP A 76 1.80 -2.87 17.04
N SER A 77 1.87 -4.03 16.39
CA SER A 77 0.71 -4.70 15.79
C SER A 77 -0.15 -5.48 16.80
N ARG A 78 0.24 -5.57 18.07
CA ARG A 78 -0.50 -6.34 19.09
C ARG A 78 -1.91 -5.79 19.33
N ARG A 79 -2.10 -4.48 19.31
CA ARG A 79 -3.40 -3.82 19.52
C ARG A 79 -4.30 -3.90 18.31
N GLY A 80 -3.76 -4.21 17.15
CA GLY A 80 -4.45 -4.28 15.87
C GLY A 80 -3.60 -3.74 14.75
N PHE A 81 -4.18 -3.67 13.55
CA PHE A 81 -3.52 -3.20 12.33
C PHE A 81 -4.52 -2.83 11.25
N VAL A 82 -4.07 -2.07 10.27
CA VAL A 82 -4.75 -1.84 9.00
C VAL A 82 -3.86 -2.36 7.88
N LEU A 83 -4.27 -3.46 7.21
CA LEU A 83 -3.59 -4.00 6.04
C LEU A 83 -4.02 -3.24 4.78
N ASP A 84 -3.07 -2.73 4.01
CA ASP A 84 -3.30 -2.03 2.74
C ASP A 84 -2.57 -2.73 1.60
N GLY A 85 -3.34 -3.19 0.62
CA GLY A 85 -2.82 -3.87 -0.57
C GLY A 85 -2.38 -5.32 -0.34
N PHE A 86 -2.90 -5.96 0.69
CA PHE A 86 -2.75 -7.39 0.99
C PHE A 86 -3.99 -7.87 1.75
N PRO A 87 -4.51 -9.10 1.45
CA PRO A 87 -4.10 -10.02 0.39
C PRO A 87 -4.52 -9.54 -1.00
N ARG A 88 -3.89 -10.07 -2.07
CA ARG A 88 -4.23 -9.84 -3.48
C ARG A 88 -4.60 -11.12 -4.22
N THR A 89 -4.29 -12.28 -3.65
CA THR A 89 -4.60 -13.59 -4.19
C THR A 89 -5.31 -14.43 -3.15
N ILE A 90 -6.03 -15.47 -3.59
CA ILE A 90 -6.68 -16.42 -2.68
C ILE A 90 -5.66 -17.13 -1.78
N PRO A 91 -4.51 -17.63 -2.30
CA PRO A 91 -3.49 -18.21 -1.44
C PRO A 91 -2.97 -17.26 -0.35
N GLN A 92 -2.78 -15.98 -0.69
CA GLN A 92 -2.39 -14.98 0.30
C GLN A 92 -3.45 -14.80 1.41
N ALA A 93 -4.74 -14.82 1.04
CA ALA A 93 -5.82 -14.68 2.01
C ALA A 93 -5.88 -15.88 2.96
N GLN A 94 -5.79 -17.09 2.43
CA GLN A 94 -5.77 -18.32 3.21
C GLN A 94 -4.59 -18.38 4.18
N GLU A 95 -3.41 -18.01 3.72
CA GLU A 95 -2.22 -17.97 4.57
C GLU A 95 -2.30 -16.88 5.65
N LEU A 96 -2.87 -15.71 5.31
CA LEU A 96 -3.13 -14.66 6.29
C LEU A 96 -4.05 -15.14 7.40
N ASP A 97 -5.17 -15.78 7.04
CA ASP A 97 -6.14 -16.32 8.02
C ASP A 97 -5.49 -17.38 8.89
N THR A 98 -4.70 -18.29 8.32
CA THR A 98 -3.96 -19.30 9.05
C THR A 98 -3.01 -18.70 10.07
N ARG A 99 -2.16 -17.76 9.65
CA ARG A 99 -1.17 -17.12 10.53
C ARG A 99 -1.83 -16.28 11.62
N LEU A 100 -2.87 -15.54 11.29
CA LEU A 100 -3.62 -14.76 12.29
C LEU A 100 -4.41 -15.64 13.24
N GLY A 101 -4.91 -16.79 12.78
CA GLY A 101 -5.52 -17.82 13.62
C GLY A 101 -4.56 -18.35 14.68
N TRP A 102 -3.34 -18.73 14.27
CA TRP A 102 -2.29 -19.16 15.22
C TRP A 102 -1.88 -18.08 16.23
N MET A 103 -1.97 -16.80 15.83
CA MET A 103 -1.72 -15.69 16.74
C MET A 103 -2.92 -15.35 17.65
N GLY A 104 -4.08 -16.02 17.51
CA GLY A 104 -5.32 -15.65 18.18
C GLY A 104 -5.88 -14.28 17.79
N ARG A 105 -5.59 -13.82 16.56
CA ARG A 105 -5.83 -12.44 16.11
C ARG A 105 -6.53 -12.40 14.74
N PRO A 106 -7.69 -13.04 14.55
CA PRO A 106 -8.38 -13.10 13.26
C PRO A 106 -8.74 -11.70 12.74
N VAL A 107 -8.88 -11.56 11.42
CA VAL A 107 -9.41 -10.36 10.77
C VAL A 107 -10.81 -10.06 11.31
N GLN A 108 -11.11 -8.80 11.59
CA GLN A 108 -12.42 -8.38 12.11
C GLN A 108 -13.26 -7.70 11.05
N LEU A 109 -12.63 -7.03 10.09
CA LEU A 109 -13.35 -6.27 9.06
C LEU A 109 -12.54 -6.25 7.77
N VAL A 110 -13.24 -6.43 6.65
CA VAL A 110 -12.72 -6.24 5.31
C VAL A 110 -13.52 -5.12 4.65
N LEU A 111 -12.84 -4.09 4.17
CA LEU A 111 -13.43 -2.98 3.42
C LEU A 111 -12.97 -3.04 1.97
N HIS A 112 -13.92 -3.17 1.06
CA HIS A 112 -13.64 -3.20 -0.38
C HIS A 112 -14.00 -1.87 -1.04
N PHE A 113 -13.01 -1.20 -1.64
CA PHE A 113 -13.15 0.08 -2.33
C PHE A 113 -13.43 -0.15 -3.81
N LEU A 114 -14.67 0.04 -4.21
CA LEU A 114 -15.10 -0.05 -5.61
C LEU A 114 -15.09 1.35 -6.24
N VAL A 115 -14.32 1.51 -7.30
CA VAL A 115 -14.18 2.77 -8.05
C VAL A 115 -14.06 2.45 -9.53
N ASP A 116 -14.70 3.23 -10.38
CA ASP A 116 -14.63 3.09 -11.83
C ASP A 116 -13.20 3.15 -12.38
N ASN A 117 -12.87 2.26 -13.33
CA ASN A 117 -11.53 2.11 -13.89
C ASN A 117 -11.00 3.40 -14.54
N LYS A 118 -11.85 4.19 -15.21
CA LYS A 118 -11.46 5.46 -15.82
C LYS A 118 -11.03 6.48 -14.77
N VAL A 119 -11.72 6.48 -13.62
CA VAL A 119 -11.38 7.34 -12.47
C VAL A 119 -10.06 6.89 -11.85
N LEU A 120 -9.86 5.57 -11.70
CA LEU A 120 -8.62 4.99 -11.15
C LEU A 120 -7.40 5.38 -11.96
N ILE A 121 -7.44 5.23 -13.29
CA ILE A 121 -6.35 5.59 -14.19
C ILE A 121 -6.01 7.07 -14.01
N LYS A 122 -6.99 7.97 -14.09
CA LYS A 122 -6.77 9.41 -13.92
C LYS A 122 -6.14 9.76 -12.56
N ARG A 123 -6.56 9.08 -11.48
CA ARG A 123 -5.99 9.29 -10.15
C ARG A 123 -4.56 8.84 -10.05
N VAL A 124 -4.22 7.69 -10.63
CA VAL A 124 -2.87 7.10 -10.51
C VAL A 124 -1.84 7.91 -11.30
N ILE A 125 -2.12 8.28 -12.56
CA ILE A 125 -1.16 9.05 -13.38
C ILE A 125 -0.89 10.46 -12.83
N ASN A 126 -1.82 11.00 -12.05
CA ASN A 126 -1.68 12.31 -11.40
C ASN A 126 -1.23 12.22 -9.93
N ARG A 127 -0.91 11.03 -9.45
CA ARG A 127 -0.48 10.83 -8.07
C ARG A 127 0.93 11.35 -7.84
N MET A 128 1.12 11.98 -6.68
CA MET A 128 2.43 12.32 -6.13
C MET A 128 2.52 11.82 -4.69
N SER A 129 3.70 11.46 -4.27
CA SER A 129 3.99 11.05 -2.90
C SER A 129 5.13 11.89 -2.33
N CYS A 130 5.03 12.26 -1.07
CA CYS A 130 6.17 12.84 -0.38
C CYS A 130 7.19 11.75 -0.04
N ALA A 131 8.42 11.88 -0.53
CA ALA A 131 9.48 10.90 -0.27
C ALA A 131 9.90 10.86 1.21
N ASN A 132 9.58 11.90 2.00
CA ASN A 132 9.95 11.99 3.41
C ASN A 132 8.90 11.38 4.35
N CYS A 133 7.61 11.72 4.20
CA CYS A 133 6.55 11.29 5.13
C CYS A 133 5.47 10.40 4.50
N GLY A 134 5.59 10.07 3.22
CA GLY A 134 4.61 9.23 2.51
C GLY A 134 3.26 9.90 2.22
N ALA A 135 3.08 11.20 2.52
CA ALA A 135 1.85 11.92 2.20
C ALA A 135 1.53 11.83 0.72
N ILE A 136 0.27 11.57 0.40
CA ILE A 136 -0.19 11.37 -0.97
C ILE A 136 -0.96 12.61 -1.43
N TYR A 137 -0.64 13.06 -2.63
CA TYR A 137 -1.28 14.17 -3.33
C TYR A 137 -1.73 13.75 -4.72
N ASN A 138 -2.59 14.55 -5.33
CA ASN A 138 -2.98 14.42 -6.72
C ASN A 138 -2.82 15.77 -7.42
N LYS A 139 -2.13 15.80 -8.56
CA LYS A 139 -1.84 17.04 -9.30
C LYS A 139 -3.10 17.84 -9.67
N GLN A 140 -4.24 17.15 -9.87
CA GLN A 140 -5.49 17.77 -10.32
C GLN A 140 -6.51 17.93 -9.19
N SER A 141 -6.80 16.85 -8.44
CA SER A 141 -7.92 16.83 -7.50
C SER A 141 -7.54 17.19 -6.06
N SER A 142 -6.27 17.06 -5.68
CA SER A 142 -5.79 17.36 -4.32
C SER A 142 -4.30 17.73 -4.34
N PRO A 143 -3.94 18.88 -4.97
CA PRO A 143 -2.55 19.33 -4.98
C PRO A 143 -2.13 19.82 -3.58
N PRO A 144 -0.83 19.91 -3.28
CA PRO A 144 -0.35 20.53 -2.06
C PRO A 144 -0.71 22.03 -2.07
N LYS A 145 -0.99 22.60 -0.91
CA LYS A 145 -1.33 24.03 -0.72
C LYS A 145 -0.28 24.96 -1.32
N LYS A 146 0.99 24.62 -1.12
CA LYS A 146 2.13 25.31 -1.74
C LYS A 146 2.79 24.37 -2.76
N LYS A 147 2.83 24.80 -4.02
CA LYS A 147 3.42 24.02 -5.12
C LYS A 147 4.79 23.49 -4.76
N GLY A 148 4.97 22.17 -4.86
CA GLY A 148 6.25 21.50 -4.61
C GLY A 148 6.62 21.31 -3.14
N VAL A 149 5.74 21.65 -2.18
CA VAL A 149 6.01 21.52 -0.74
C VAL A 149 4.97 20.63 -0.10
N CYS A 150 5.41 19.65 0.68
CA CYS A 150 4.52 18.76 1.42
C CYS A 150 3.83 19.52 2.57
N ASP A 151 2.49 19.48 2.62
CA ASP A 151 1.72 20.15 3.65
C ASP A 151 1.88 19.52 5.05
N GLN A 152 2.29 18.24 5.10
CA GLN A 152 2.44 17.51 6.36
C GLN A 152 3.82 17.68 7.02
N CYS A 153 4.90 17.70 6.22
CA CYS A 153 6.26 17.72 6.77
C CYS A 153 7.16 18.82 6.19
N GLY A 154 6.65 19.69 5.33
CA GLY A 154 7.42 20.78 4.72
C GLY A 154 8.48 20.35 3.69
N SER A 155 8.65 19.06 3.43
CA SER A 155 9.64 18.56 2.46
C SER A 155 9.32 19.02 1.04
N LYS A 156 10.36 19.37 0.28
CA LYS A 156 10.26 19.69 -1.15
C LYS A 156 10.39 18.46 -2.06
N LYS A 157 10.48 17.24 -1.50
CA LYS A 157 10.65 15.99 -2.24
C LYS A 157 9.29 15.34 -2.53
N LEU A 158 8.50 15.94 -3.41
CA LEU A 158 7.30 15.34 -3.96
C LEU A 158 7.65 14.62 -5.27
N VAL A 159 7.43 13.31 -5.31
CA VAL A 159 7.80 12.43 -6.42
C VAL A 159 6.59 11.68 -6.96
N SER A 160 6.55 11.44 -8.27
CA SER A 160 5.66 10.46 -8.87
C SER A 160 6.29 9.07 -8.69
N ARG A 161 5.48 8.04 -8.47
CA ARG A 161 5.98 6.66 -8.39
C ARG A 161 6.38 6.16 -9.76
N THR A 162 7.39 5.32 -9.86
CA THR A 162 7.84 4.71 -11.12
C THR A 162 6.76 3.83 -11.74
N ASP A 163 5.96 3.20 -10.89
CA ASP A 163 4.87 2.30 -11.24
C ASP A 163 3.51 3.01 -11.51
N ASP A 164 3.49 4.34 -11.59
CA ASP A 164 2.28 5.15 -11.84
C ASP A 164 2.15 5.57 -13.31
N SER A 165 2.20 4.60 -14.23
CA SER A 165 1.93 4.81 -15.65
C SER A 165 0.56 4.25 -16.05
N GLU A 166 -0.01 4.76 -17.15
CA GLU A 166 -1.26 4.23 -17.68
C GLU A 166 -1.11 2.76 -18.09
N LYS A 167 0.01 2.39 -18.72
CA LYS A 167 0.32 1.02 -19.13
C LYS A 167 0.31 0.08 -17.91
N THR A 168 1.10 0.42 -16.89
CA THR A 168 1.18 -0.36 -15.64
C THR A 168 -0.17 -0.47 -14.95
N MET A 169 -0.97 0.61 -14.98
CA MET A 169 -2.29 0.60 -14.36
C MET A 169 -3.25 -0.32 -15.07
N ARG A 170 -3.26 -0.35 -16.41
CA ARG A 170 -4.09 -1.27 -17.21
C ARG A 170 -3.72 -2.73 -16.90
N SER A 171 -2.44 -3.09 -16.90
CA SER A 171 -1.98 -4.42 -16.51
C SER A 171 -2.45 -4.84 -15.11
N ARG A 172 -2.44 -3.92 -14.15
CA ARG A 172 -2.92 -4.18 -12.77
C ARG A 172 -4.44 -4.32 -12.64
N LEU A 173 -5.21 -3.79 -13.56
CA LEU A 173 -6.66 -3.93 -13.57
C LEU A 173 -7.11 -5.22 -14.26
N GLU A 174 -6.25 -5.81 -15.09
CA GLU A 174 -6.48 -7.09 -15.78
C GLU A 174 -6.06 -8.31 -14.93
N ALA A 175 -5.12 -8.12 -13.99
CA ALA A 175 -4.64 -9.15 -13.06
C ALA A 175 -5.58 -9.32 -11.85
#